data_704a426f9bb45c121109844f98078a7c
#
_entry.id   704a426f9bb45c121109844f98078a7c
#
_cell.length_a   1.000
_cell.length_b   1.000
_cell.length_c   1.000
_cell.angle_alpha   90.00
_cell.angle_beta   90.00
_cell.angle_gamma   90.00
#
_symmetry.space_group_name_H-M   'P 1'
#
loop_
_entity.id
_entity.type
_entity.pdbx_description
1 polymer ?
#
loop_
_entity_poly.entity_id
_entity_poly.type
_entity_poly.pdbx_seq_one_letter_code
_entity_poly.pdbx_strand_id
1 'polypeptide(L)'
;MLPDEIPRALSPLNLEKVAPGEYAKTGYHLEVAAQPAQMPAVAQAMLAAGCFLESLTALDMRESFTLVYHFAHYRELCRTVVHATLPKGQEAPTLSHLYPGADWYEREVYDLFGIRFAGHPNLKRLLLPEDADFHPLLKPLAEPEPEK
;
A
#
# COMPACT_ATOMS: atom_id res chain seq x y z
N MET A 1 6.58 10.29 -22.38
CA MET A 1 7.15 9.18 -21.58
C MET A 1 6.31 9.00 -20.32
N LEU A 2 6.07 7.79 -19.94
CA LEU A 2 5.22 7.45 -18.79
C LEU A 2 5.60 8.14 -17.47
N PRO A 3 6.88 8.30 -17.11
CA PRO A 3 7.25 9.05 -15.92
C PRO A 3 6.75 10.49 -15.87
N ASP A 4 6.40 11.07 -17.03
CA ASP A 4 5.82 12.42 -17.13
C ASP A 4 4.29 12.38 -17.21
N GLU A 5 3.72 11.30 -17.72
CA GLU A 5 2.26 11.15 -17.91
C GLU A 5 1.55 10.79 -16.61
N ILE A 6 2.17 9.93 -15.79
CA ILE A 6 1.59 9.50 -14.51
C ILE A 6 1.40 10.67 -13.53
N PRO A 7 2.39 11.57 -13.31
CA PRO A 7 2.18 12.74 -12.48
C PRO A 7 1.03 13.63 -12.95
N ARG A 8 0.85 13.75 -14.27
CA ARG A 8 -0.28 14.52 -14.84
C ARG A 8 -1.62 13.85 -14.53
N ALA A 9 -1.68 12.52 -14.61
CA ALA A 9 -2.88 11.75 -14.26
C ALA A 9 -3.23 11.87 -12.78
N LEU A 10 -2.24 11.99 -11.91
CA LEU A 10 -2.42 12.11 -10.46
C LEU A 10 -2.69 13.54 -9.99
N SER A 11 -2.35 14.53 -10.81
CA SER A 11 -2.46 15.96 -10.46
C SER A 11 -3.85 16.39 -9.93
N PRO A 12 -4.98 15.93 -10.51
CA PRO A 12 -6.31 16.32 -10.00
C PRO A 12 -6.63 15.84 -8.58
N LEU A 13 -5.86 14.89 -8.05
CA LEU A 13 -6.14 14.25 -6.75
C LEU A 13 -5.60 15.02 -5.55
N ASN A 14 -4.81 16.08 -5.77
CA ASN A 14 -4.20 16.88 -4.70
C ASN A 14 -3.49 16.03 -3.64
N LEU A 15 -2.59 15.17 -4.11
CA LEU A 15 -1.82 14.29 -3.23
C LEU A 15 -0.76 15.07 -2.44
N GLU A 16 -0.38 14.58 -1.27
CA GLU A 16 0.61 15.22 -0.41
C GLU A 16 1.98 15.37 -1.09
N LYS A 17 2.37 14.36 -1.87
CA LYS A 17 3.65 14.32 -2.57
C LYS A 17 3.52 13.54 -3.88
N VAL A 18 4.04 14.10 -4.94
CA VAL A 18 4.34 13.42 -6.19
C VAL A 18 5.72 13.89 -6.64
N ALA A 19 6.72 13.04 -6.53
CA ALA A 19 8.11 13.42 -6.80
C ALA A 19 8.82 12.36 -7.66
N PRO A 20 9.76 12.77 -8.52
CA PRO A 20 10.60 11.82 -9.24
C PRO A 20 11.53 11.09 -8.28
N GLY A 21 11.78 9.81 -8.55
CA GLY A 21 12.77 8.99 -7.89
C GLY A 21 13.93 8.66 -8.82
N GLU A 22 15.08 8.36 -8.26
CA GLU A 22 16.24 7.89 -9.01
C GLU A 22 16.23 6.35 -9.02
N TYR A 23 15.71 5.77 -10.09
CA TYR A 23 15.48 4.32 -10.18
C TYR A 23 16.72 3.47 -9.82
N ALA A 24 17.89 3.89 -10.25
CA ALA A 24 19.13 3.16 -9.96
C ALA A 24 19.45 3.06 -8.45
N LYS A 25 18.97 4.02 -7.66
CA LYS A 25 19.19 4.03 -6.21
C LYS A 25 18.01 3.50 -5.42
N THR A 26 16.80 3.79 -5.85
CA THR A 26 15.57 3.58 -5.07
C THR A 26 14.71 2.43 -5.57
N GLY A 27 14.89 2.02 -6.82
CA GLY A 27 14.07 0.99 -7.47
C GLY A 27 12.71 1.49 -7.98
N TYR A 28 12.45 2.80 -7.93
CA TYR A 28 11.23 3.41 -8.47
C TYR A 28 11.52 4.71 -9.20
N HIS A 29 10.63 5.08 -10.14
CA HIS A 29 10.72 6.30 -10.94
C HIS A 29 9.92 7.45 -10.34
N LEU A 30 8.85 7.13 -9.60
CA LEU A 30 7.98 8.08 -8.93
C LEU A 30 7.72 7.65 -7.48
N GLU A 31 7.72 8.63 -6.61
CA GLU A 31 7.34 8.47 -5.20
C GLU A 31 6.11 9.34 -4.92
N VAL A 32 5.08 8.72 -4.37
CA VAL A 32 3.79 9.36 -4.10
C VAL A 32 3.45 9.15 -2.63
N ALA A 33 2.97 10.21 -1.98
CA ALA A 33 2.34 10.13 -0.67
C ALA A 33 0.86 10.50 -0.80
N ALA A 34 0.00 9.63 -0.29
CA ALA A 34 -1.45 9.79 -0.36
C ALA A 34 -2.10 9.47 1.00
N GLN A 35 -3.30 10.00 1.22
CA GLN A 35 -4.14 9.55 2.31
C GLN A 35 -4.78 8.20 1.96
N PRO A 36 -5.04 7.31 2.94
CA PRO A 36 -5.69 6.03 2.65
C PRO A 36 -7.02 6.18 1.89
N ALA A 37 -7.81 7.18 2.21
CA ALA A 37 -9.07 7.47 1.53
C ALA A 37 -8.90 7.85 0.05
N GLN A 38 -7.72 8.32 -0.35
CA GLN A 38 -7.42 8.67 -1.74
C GLN A 38 -6.97 7.47 -2.58
N MET A 39 -6.64 6.35 -1.96
CA MET A 39 -6.09 5.18 -2.66
C MET A 39 -6.99 4.62 -3.76
N PRO A 40 -8.32 4.53 -3.61
CA PRO A 40 -9.17 4.11 -4.73
C PRO A 40 -9.05 5.03 -5.95
N ALA A 41 -8.97 6.33 -5.75
CA ALA A 41 -8.80 7.29 -6.85
C ALA A 41 -7.40 7.20 -7.47
N VAL A 42 -6.37 7.03 -6.67
CA VAL A 42 -4.99 6.77 -7.14
C VAL A 42 -4.95 5.49 -7.97
N ALA A 43 -5.51 4.41 -7.46
CA ALA A 43 -5.56 3.13 -8.16
C ALA A 43 -6.33 3.21 -9.47
N GLN A 44 -7.43 3.95 -9.51
CA GLN A 44 -8.20 4.18 -10.73
C GLN A 44 -7.37 4.93 -11.79
N ALA A 45 -6.63 5.95 -11.38
CA ALA A 45 -5.74 6.69 -12.28
C ALA A 45 -4.60 5.81 -12.79
N MET A 46 -4.01 4.99 -11.94
CA MET A 46 -2.95 4.05 -12.33
C MET A 46 -3.47 2.98 -13.29
N LEU A 47 -4.67 2.46 -13.05
CA LEU A 47 -5.31 1.49 -13.94
C LEU A 47 -5.58 2.10 -15.33
N ALA A 48 -6.10 3.31 -15.36
CA ALA A 48 -6.35 4.05 -16.61
C ALA A 48 -5.05 4.34 -17.38
N ALA A 49 -3.95 4.54 -16.67
CA ALA A 49 -2.62 4.73 -17.26
C ALA A 49 -1.95 3.42 -17.75
N GLY A 50 -2.59 2.27 -17.55
CA GLY A 50 -2.05 0.97 -17.96
C GLY A 50 -1.09 0.34 -16.96
N CYS A 51 -1.15 0.74 -15.71
CA CYS A 51 -0.36 0.17 -14.63
C CYS A 51 -1.08 -0.98 -13.94
N PHE A 52 -0.31 -1.94 -13.44
CA PHE A 52 -0.80 -3.00 -12.56
C PHE A 52 -0.27 -2.81 -11.14
N LEU A 53 -0.96 -3.39 -10.17
CA LEU A 53 -0.49 -3.43 -8.79
C LEU A 53 0.54 -4.56 -8.66
N GLU A 54 1.79 -4.19 -8.51
CA GLU A 54 2.91 -5.13 -8.39
C GLU A 54 2.96 -5.75 -6.99
N SER A 55 2.74 -4.96 -5.96
CA SER A 55 2.72 -5.43 -4.57
C SER A 55 2.03 -4.43 -3.64
N LEU A 56 1.61 -4.94 -2.51
CA LEU A 56 1.19 -4.18 -1.34
C LEU A 56 1.83 -4.80 -0.11
N THR A 57 2.48 -3.98 0.68
CA THR A 57 3.01 -4.35 1.99
C THR A 57 2.73 -3.27 3.02
N ALA A 58 3.12 -3.51 4.26
CA ALA A 58 2.98 -2.54 5.33
C ALA A 58 4.25 -2.43 6.15
N LEU A 59 4.44 -1.29 6.77
CA LEU A 59 5.46 -1.05 7.78
C LEU A 59 4.75 -0.66 9.07
N ASP A 60 5.08 -1.33 10.16
CA ASP A 60 4.59 -0.95 11.48
C ASP A 60 5.51 0.14 12.05
N MET A 61 4.97 1.36 12.13
CA MET A 61 5.66 2.54 12.66
C MET A 61 5.29 2.79 14.14
N ARG A 62 4.72 1.80 14.82
CA ARG A 62 4.22 1.81 16.20
C ARG A 62 2.93 2.61 16.40
N GLU A 63 2.91 3.90 16.10
CA GLU A 63 1.71 4.75 16.23
C GLU A 63 0.79 4.67 15.03
N SER A 64 1.35 4.33 13.88
CA SER A 64 0.64 4.18 12.61
C SER A 64 1.24 3.05 11.79
N PHE A 65 0.53 2.66 10.73
CA PHE A 65 1.09 1.85 9.66
C PHE A 65 1.41 2.73 8.46
N THR A 66 2.45 2.37 7.73
CA THR A 66 2.65 2.87 6.37
C THR A 66 2.30 1.76 5.40
N LEU A 67 1.24 1.94 4.62
CA LEU A 67 0.92 1.06 3.51
C LEU A 67 1.78 1.44 2.32
N VAL A 68 2.44 0.46 1.71
CA VAL A 68 3.34 0.66 0.58
C VAL A 68 2.80 -0.08 -0.63
N TYR A 69 2.32 0.67 -1.60
CA TYR A 69 1.79 0.14 -2.86
C TYR A 69 2.83 0.34 -3.95
N HIS A 70 3.14 -0.71 -4.70
CA HIS A 70 3.98 -0.62 -5.87
C HIS A 70 3.13 -0.84 -7.12
N PHE A 71 3.16 0.14 -8.02
CA PHE A 71 2.56 0.04 -9.34
C PHE A 71 3.65 -0.02 -10.40
N ALA A 72 3.45 -0.84 -11.40
CA ALA A 72 4.35 -0.94 -12.55
C ALA A 72 3.54 -0.92 -13.84
N HIS A 73 4.19 -0.52 -14.93
CA HIS A 73 3.55 -0.44 -16.24
C HIS A 73 3.91 -1.67 -17.08
N TYR A 74 2.94 -2.16 -17.88
CA TYR A 74 3.12 -3.38 -18.68
C TYR A 74 4.10 -3.23 -19.85
N ARG A 75 4.22 -2.04 -20.41
CA ARG A 75 4.99 -1.81 -21.65
C ARG A 75 6.34 -1.17 -21.43
N GLU A 76 6.45 -0.28 -20.45
CA GLU A 76 7.67 0.45 -20.14
C GLU A 76 8.09 0.20 -18.69
N LEU A 77 9.39 0.20 -18.46
CA LEU A 77 9.91 0.13 -17.10
C LEU A 77 9.60 1.45 -16.38
N CYS A 78 8.49 1.48 -15.69
CA CYS A 78 8.06 2.62 -14.89
C CYS A 78 7.42 2.10 -13.61
N ARG A 79 8.10 2.26 -12.49
CA ARG A 79 7.62 1.90 -11.17
C ARG A 79 7.23 3.14 -10.38
N THR A 80 6.07 3.08 -9.77
CA THR A 80 5.56 4.11 -8.87
C THR A 80 5.34 3.49 -7.50
N VAL A 81 5.95 4.06 -6.48
CA VAL A 81 5.67 3.69 -5.08
C VAL A 81 4.71 4.69 -4.48
N VAL A 82 3.68 4.19 -3.81
CA VAL A 82 2.71 5.03 -3.09
C VAL A 82 2.72 4.66 -1.62
N HIS A 83 3.02 5.64 -0.78
CA HIS A 83 2.97 5.52 0.67
C HIS A 83 1.66 6.13 1.19
N ALA A 84 0.94 5.38 2.00
CA ALA A 84 -0.25 5.86 2.68
C ALA A 84 -0.12 5.58 4.18
N THR A 85 -0.16 6.64 4.98
CA THR A 85 -0.08 6.53 6.44
C THR A 85 -1.47 6.22 6.99
N LEU A 86 -1.62 5.07 7.63
CA LEU A 86 -2.85 4.59 8.23
C LEU A 86 -2.73 4.61 9.77
N PRO A 87 -3.49 5.46 10.46
CA PRO A 87 -3.51 5.41 11.92
C PRO A 87 -3.95 4.03 12.44
N LYS A 88 -3.38 3.62 13.57
CA LYS A 88 -3.77 2.36 14.21
C LYS A 88 -5.26 2.33 14.52
N GLY A 89 -5.90 1.19 14.28
CA GLY A 89 -7.32 0.99 14.50
C GLY A 89 -8.23 1.46 13.37
N GLN A 90 -7.68 2.08 12.31
CA GLN A 90 -8.43 2.45 11.12
C GLN A 90 -8.34 1.39 10.03
N GLU A 91 -9.35 1.34 9.18
CA GLU A 91 -9.38 0.49 7.99
C GLU A 91 -8.91 1.27 6.76
N ALA A 92 -8.24 0.58 5.85
CA ALA A 92 -7.92 1.11 4.53
C ALA A 92 -8.97 0.66 3.52
N PRO A 93 -9.27 1.45 2.47
CA PRO A 93 -10.18 1.01 1.42
C PRO A 93 -9.57 -0.15 0.62
N THR A 94 -10.38 -1.16 0.28
CA THR A 94 -9.94 -2.22 -0.62
C THR A 94 -9.72 -1.70 -2.04
N LEU A 95 -8.73 -2.23 -2.72
CA LEU A 95 -8.49 -2.02 -4.15
C LEU A 95 -8.93 -3.22 -5.00
N SER A 96 -9.51 -4.25 -4.40
CA SER A 96 -9.85 -5.51 -5.06
C SER A 96 -10.86 -5.36 -6.21
N HIS A 97 -11.68 -4.30 -6.20
CA HIS A 97 -12.62 -4.01 -7.28
C HIS A 97 -11.93 -3.50 -8.55
N LEU A 98 -10.77 -2.89 -8.41
CA LEU A 98 -9.97 -2.35 -9.52
C LEU A 98 -8.87 -3.31 -9.94
N TYR A 99 -8.24 -3.94 -8.98
CA TYR A 99 -7.15 -4.89 -9.16
C TYR A 99 -7.51 -6.21 -8.46
N PRO A 100 -7.93 -7.25 -9.18
CA PRO A 100 -8.27 -8.54 -8.56
C PRO A 100 -7.14 -9.14 -7.73
N GLY A 101 -5.89 -8.94 -8.12
CA GLY A 101 -4.72 -9.38 -7.37
C GLY A 101 -4.55 -8.71 -6.00
N ALA A 102 -5.16 -7.55 -5.80
CA ALA A 102 -5.15 -6.86 -4.51
C ALA A 102 -5.83 -7.67 -3.40
N ASP A 103 -6.82 -8.50 -3.73
CA ASP A 103 -7.47 -9.41 -2.78
C ASP A 103 -6.44 -10.20 -1.95
N TRP A 104 -5.49 -10.84 -2.62
CA TRP A 104 -4.45 -11.65 -1.97
C TRP A 104 -3.45 -10.79 -1.19
N TYR A 105 -3.00 -9.68 -1.74
CA TYR A 105 -2.07 -8.77 -1.04
C TYR A 105 -2.70 -8.17 0.21
N GLU A 106 -3.96 -7.78 0.15
CA GLU A 106 -4.69 -7.23 1.28
C GLU A 106 -4.91 -8.29 2.37
N ARG A 107 -5.21 -9.53 2.01
CA ARG A 107 -5.30 -10.64 2.95
C ARG A 107 -3.95 -10.94 3.61
N GLU A 108 -2.86 -10.88 2.88
CA GLU A 108 -1.51 -11.03 3.44
C GLU A 108 -1.21 -9.95 4.48
N VAL A 109 -1.48 -8.69 4.15
CA VAL A 109 -1.29 -7.57 5.09
C VAL A 109 -2.18 -7.71 6.33
N TYR A 110 -3.43 -8.10 6.14
CA TYR A 110 -4.32 -8.40 7.25
C TYR A 110 -3.77 -9.53 8.14
N ASP A 111 -3.32 -10.60 7.53
CA ASP A 111 -2.81 -11.78 8.23
C ASP A 111 -1.56 -11.44 9.07
N LEU A 112 -0.63 -10.71 8.51
CA LEU A 112 0.66 -10.40 9.13
C LEU A 112 0.62 -9.21 10.10
N PHE A 113 -0.22 -8.21 9.87
CA PHE A 113 -0.27 -6.95 10.63
C PHE A 113 -1.59 -6.67 11.34
N GLY A 114 -2.66 -7.36 10.98
CA GLY A 114 -4.00 -7.09 11.52
C GLY A 114 -4.70 -5.89 10.91
N ILE A 115 -4.22 -5.37 9.80
CA ILE A 115 -4.85 -4.23 9.09
C ILE A 115 -6.07 -4.73 8.33
N ARG A 116 -7.22 -4.09 8.54
CA ARG A 116 -8.46 -4.39 7.84
C ARG A 116 -8.62 -3.52 6.60
N PHE A 117 -9.22 -4.10 5.57
CA PHE A 117 -9.53 -3.42 4.32
C PHE A 117 -11.04 -3.34 4.14
N ALA A 118 -11.58 -2.12 4.21
CA ALA A 118 -13.01 -1.87 4.07
C ALA A 118 -13.48 -2.23 2.65
N GLY A 119 -14.58 -2.98 2.58
CA GLY A 119 -15.15 -3.43 1.31
C GLY A 119 -14.49 -4.68 0.70
N HIS A 120 -13.50 -5.26 1.37
CA HIS A 120 -12.88 -6.51 0.91
C HIS A 120 -13.90 -7.65 0.89
N PRO A 121 -13.99 -8.42 -0.21
CA PRO A 121 -15.05 -9.44 -0.36
C PRO A 121 -14.89 -10.65 0.56
N ASN A 122 -13.67 -10.94 1.01
CA ASN A 122 -13.38 -12.14 1.80
C ASN A 122 -12.09 -11.99 2.61
N LEU A 123 -12.11 -11.05 3.58
CA LEU A 123 -10.93 -10.77 4.43
C LEU A 123 -10.79 -11.82 5.52
N LYS A 124 -9.90 -12.77 5.29
CA LYS A 124 -9.60 -13.86 6.21
C LYS A 124 -8.11 -14.22 6.15
N ARG A 125 -7.66 -15.05 7.09
CA ARG A 125 -6.29 -15.55 7.11
C ARG A 125 -5.88 -16.16 5.76
N LEU A 126 -4.62 -15.99 5.40
CA LEU A 126 -4.04 -16.49 4.16
C LEU A 126 -2.91 -17.49 4.44
N LEU A 127 -1.89 -17.06 5.19
CA LEU A 127 -0.68 -17.82 5.47
C LEU A 127 -0.75 -18.54 6.82
N LEU A 128 -1.37 -17.90 7.82
CA LEU A 128 -1.56 -18.47 9.15
C LEU A 128 -2.85 -19.32 9.21
N PRO A 129 -2.93 -20.29 10.16
CA PRO A 129 -4.16 -21.03 10.42
C PRO A 129 -5.33 -20.11 10.77
N GLU A 130 -6.56 -20.53 10.46
CA GLU A 130 -7.77 -19.74 10.71
C GLU A 130 -7.98 -19.39 12.18
N ASP A 131 -7.51 -20.23 13.08
CA ASP A 131 -7.58 -20.07 14.54
C ASP A 131 -6.42 -19.29 15.16
N ALA A 132 -5.49 -18.78 14.35
CA ALA A 132 -4.41 -17.94 14.85
C ALA A 132 -4.96 -16.64 15.45
N ASP A 133 -4.52 -16.32 16.66
CA ASP A 133 -4.97 -15.16 17.45
C ASP A 133 -3.93 -14.02 17.49
N PHE A 134 -2.91 -14.07 16.66
CA PHE A 134 -1.82 -13.11 16.61
C PHE A 134 -1.49 -12.68 15.18
N HIS A 135 -0.77 -11.57 15.07
CA HIS A 135 -0.26 -11.01 13.80
C HIS A 135 1.26 -10.91 13.91
N PRO A 136 2.02 -11.77 13.20
CA PRO A 136 3.45 -11.99 13.50
C PRO A 136 4.36 -10.79 13.19
N LEU A 137 3.96 -9.87 12.31
CA LEU A 137 4.77 -8.69 11.98
C LEU A 137 4.33 -7.43 12.74
N LEU A 138 3.28 -7.54 13.57
CA LEU A 138 2.87 -6.45 14.43
C LEU A 138 3.89 -6.28 15.57
N LYS A 139 4.45 -5.08 15.70
CA LYS A 139 5.40 -4.76 16.77
C LYS A 139 4.70 -4.65 18.11
N PRO A 140 5.29 -5.15 19.21
CA PRO A 140 4.74 -4.97 20.54
C PRO A 140 4.71 -3.47 20.91
N LEU A 141 3.67 -3.09 21.65
CA LEU A 141 3.57 -1.75 22.25
C LEU A 141 4.67 -1.63 23.31
N ALA A 142 5.71 -0.88 23.01
CA ALA A 142 6.87 -0.57 23.86
C ALA A 142 7.52 -1.81 24.52
N GLU A 143 8.76 -2.10 24.19
CA GLU A 143 9.58 -2.97 25.04
C GLU A 143 9.73 -2.30 26.40
N PRO A 144 9.53 -3.02 27.53
CA PRO A 144 9.93 -2.49 28.81
C PRO A 144 11.43 -2.20 28.77
N GLU A 145 11.83 -0.99 29.19
CA GLU A 145 13.25 -0.69 29.33
C GLU A 145 13.89 -1.77 30.21
N PRO A 146 15.07 -2.31 29.83
CA PRO A 146 15.76 -3.25 30.69
C PRO A 146 16.03 -2.56 32.02
N GLU A 147 15.54 -3.16 33.09
CA GLU A 147 15.85 -2.71 34.44
C GLU A 147 17.37 -2.63 34.59
N LYS A 148 17.86 -1.46 34.98
CA LYS A 148 19.28 -1.23 35.24
C LYS A 148 19.68 -1.87 36.56
#